data_9d3e77bde8f3e1f8bf78ff25527856b8
#
_entry.id   9d3e77bde8f3e1f8bf78ff25527856b8
#
_cell.length_a   1.000
_cell.length_b   1.000
_cell.length_c   1.000
_cell.angle_alpha   90.00
_cell.angle_beta   90.00
_cell.angle_gamma   90.00
#
_symmetry.space_group_name_H-M   'P 1'
#
loop_
_entity.id
_entity.type
_entity.pdbx_description
1 polymer ?
#
loop_
_entity_poly.entity_id
_entity_poly.type
_entity_poly.pdbx_seq_one_letter_code
_entity_poly.pdbx_strand_id
1 'polypeptide(L)'
;MDNATVIVVGSGGREHALCLSLQASPRVSSLHCVPGNAGTAKVATNHACDMSNESLVALFAKIKADLVVVGPEAPLCGGLADACQSAGIACFGPVAALAHLEGSKLHAKLAMESAGVPTAAFQRLDATSDIAAALDAYAGQPWVVKRDVLAGGKGVVVTSDRKEAQRFINASIETDGFVLLEAFLPGEEASMLVVMDGTGFHALPPSQDHKRAYDGDNGPNTGGMGAYCPAPVITEQVHERVLKRIVEPMHRHLSGQPVPYRGVLFIGLMIDASGDPFVVEFNVRFGDPECQVTLPLVETDMFALLHGAATDGLSELSLNIRQGTALTVVLASEGYPSAPVKGRHIRGLEQVLETAVYGKTWVNLAGVGLDESGQYIATGGRVLSCSALGVDVKLTKSEAYRLLSEIHLEGAHFRTDIAHRAMQ
;
A
#
# COMPACT_ATOMS: atom_id res chain seq x y z
N MET A 1 23.39 3.82 -13.83
CA MET A 1 23.84 2.41 -13.64
C MET A 1 23.08 1.56 -14.65
N ASP A 2 23.78 0.76 -15.43
CA ASP A 2 23.19 -0.20 -16.38
C ASP A 2 23.56 -1.61 -15.93
N ASN A 3 22.78 -2.62 -16.32
CA ASN A 3 22.92 -4.02 -15.89
C ASN A 3 22.73 -4.24 -14.37
N ALA A 4 21.78 -3.55 -13.77
CA ALA A 4 21.52 -3.65 -12.34
C ALA A 4 20.87 -4.98 -11.94
N THR A 5 21.26 -5.48 -10.77
CA THR A 5 20.63 -6.60 -10.07
C THR A 5 19.71 -6.04 -9.00
N VAL A 6 18.42 -6.32 -9.10
CA VAL A 6 17.39 -5.82 -8.17
C VAL A 6 16.73 -6.98 -7.46
N ILE A 7 16.47 -6.84 -6.16
CA ILE A 7 15.66 -7.79 -5.41
C ILE A 7 14.47 -7.10 -4.75
N VAL A 8 13.27 -7.68 -4.92
CA VAL A 8 12.04 -7.25 -4.27
C VAL A 8 11.76 -8.19 -3.09
N VAL A 9 11.53 -7.61 -1.90
CA VAL A 9 11.19 -8.36 -0.69
C VAL A 9 9.67 -8.39 -0.52
N GLY A 10 9.10 -9.58 -0.38
CA GLY A 10 7.68 -9.84 -0.18
C GLY A 10 7.09 -10.83 -1.18
N SER A 11 5.78 -11.05 -1.12
CA SER A 11 5.09 -12.10 -1.91
C SER A 11 3.66 -11.74 -2.33
N GLY A 12 3.22 -10.50 -2.16
CA GLY A 12 1.87 -10.04 -2.47
C GLY A 12 1.68 -9.55 -3.90
N GLY A 13 0.49 -9.04 -4.18
CA GLY A 13 0.15 -8.40 -5.46
C GLY A 13 0.98 -7.15 -5.72
N ARG A 14 1.29 -6.39 -4.68
CA ARG A 14 2.20 -5.25 -4.69
C ARG A 14 3.59 -5.63 -5.17
N GLU A 15 4.18 -6.68 -4.63
CA GLU A 15 5.51 -7.13 -5.03
C GLU A 15 5.52 -7.63 -6.47
N HIS A 16 4.45 -8.30 -6.91
CA HIS A 16 4.33 -8.67 -8.33
C HIS A 16 4.22 -7.43 -9.23
N ALA A 17 3.46 -6.39 -8.83
CA ALA A 17 3.38 -5.13 -9.58
C ALA A 17 4.73 -4.42 -9.65
N LEU A 18 5.49 -4.39 -8.56
CA LEU A 18 6.84 -3.85 -8.52
C LEU A 18 7.78 -4.63 -9.47
N CYS A 19 7.72 -5.97 -9.44
CA CYS A 19 8.52 -6.80 -10.35
C CYS A 19 8.18 -6.54 -11.82
N LEU A 20 6.89 -6.43 -12.19
CA LEU A 20 6.48 -6.10 -13.56
C LEU A 20 7.00 -4.73 -14.01
N SER A 21 6.95 -3.74 -13.13
CA SER A 21 7.40 -2.39 -13.41
C SER A 21 8.93 -2.31 -13.53
N LEU A 22 9.67 -3.02 -12.67
CA LEU A 22 11.13 -3.10 -12.72
C LEU A 22 11.63 -3.90 -13.91
N GLN A 23 10.94 -4.98 -14.31
CA GLN A 23 11.29 -5.77 -15.50
C GLN A 23 11.22 -4.92 -16.78
N ALA A 24 10.34 -3.91 -16.83
CA ALA A 24 10.24 -3.00 -17.97
C ALA A 24 11.41 -2.02 -18.08
N SER A 25 12.26 -1.88 -17.05
CA SER A 25 13.42 -1.02 -17.07
C SER A 25 14.55 -1.64 -17.89
N PRO A 26 15.10 -0.93 -18.90
CA PRO A 26 16.26 -1.40 -19.66
C PRO A 26 17.54 -1.46 -18.83
N ARG A 27 17.55 -0.90 -17.64
CA ARG A 27 18.70 -0.86 -16.73
C ARG A 27 18.80 -2.09 -15.84
N VAL A 28 17.69 -2.87 -15.71
CA VAL A 28 17.64 -4.08 -14.88
C VAL A 28 18.01 -5.29 -15.73
N SER A 29 19.13 -5.91 -15.43
CA SER A 29 19.58 -7.14 -16.10
C SER A 29 19.21 -8.40 -15.32
N SER A 30 19.03 -8.30 -14.00
CA SER A 30 18.68 -9.43 -13.15
C SER A 30 17.67 -8.98 -12.10
N LEU A 31 16.51 -9.64 -12.10
CA LEU A 31 15.42 -9.35 -11.15
C LEU A 31 15.18 -10.57 -10.28
N HIS A 32 15.12 -10.34 -8.97
CA HIS A 32 14.91 -11.35 -7.96
C HIS A 32 13.75 -10.98 -7.04
N CYS A 33 13.15 -11.97 -6.38
CA CYS A 33 12.13 -11.75 -5.37
C CYS A 33 12.31 -12.71 -4.19
N VAL A 34 12.02 -12.27 -2.97
CA VAL A 34 12.11 -13.09 -1.76
C VAL A 34 10.96 -12.84 -0.80
N PRO A 35 10.15 -13.85 -0.43
CA PRO A 35 10.15 -15.19 -1.00
C PRO A 35 9.52 -15.25 -2.41
N GLY A 36 8.74 -14.23 -2.82
CA GLY A 36 7.99 -14.19 -4.05
C GLY A 36 6.73 -15.06 -4.05
N ASN A 37 6.06 -15.12 -5.19
CA ASN A 37 4.85 -15.91 -5.44
C ASN A 37 4.86 -16.51 -6.86
N ALA A 38 3.78 -17.17 -7.27
CA ALA A 38 3.68 -17.76 -8.62
C ALA A 38 3.74 -16.72 -9.75
N GLY A 39 3.36 -15.46 -9.50
CA GLY A 39 3.46 -14.37 -10.45
C GLY A 39 4.87 -13.82 -10.58
N THR A 40 5.53 -13.53 -9.46
CA THR A 40 6.92 -13.06 -9.47
C THR A 40 7.86 -14.07 -10.09
N ALA A 41 7.59 -15.39 -9.97
CA ALA A 41 8.36 -16.45 -10.63
C ALA A 41 8.31 -16.40 -12.17
N LYS A 42 7.37 -15.68 -12.77
CA LYS A 42 7.30 -15.49 -14.24
C LYS A 42 8.23 -14.39 -14.74
N VAL A 43 8.60 -13.45 -13.89
CA VAL A 43 9.32 -12.21 -14.26
C VAL A 43 10.60 -11.99 -13.46
N ALA A 44 10.82 -12.78 -12.42
CA ALA A 44 11.97 -12.70 -11.51
C ALA A 44 12.39 -14.10 -11.06
N THR A 45 13.58 -14.19 -10.48
CA THR A 45 14.02 -15.41 -9.79
C THR A 45 13.58 -15.34 -8.33
N ASN A 46 12.67 -16.24 -7.92
CA ASN A 46 12.25 -16.33 -6.53
C ASN A 46 13.29 -17.07 -5.68
N HIS A 47 13.48 -16.61 -4.45
CA HIS A 47 14.39 -17.23 -3.49
C HIS A 47 13.63 -17.63 -2.21
N ALA A 48 13.69 -18.92 -1.88
CA ALA A 48 13.31 -19.36 -0.54
C ALA A 48 14.41 -18.95 0.44
N CYS A 49 14.04 -18.18 1.46
CA CYS A 49 14.98 -17.69 2.48
C CYS A 49 14.24 -17.56 3.82
N ASP A 50 14.95 -17.78 4.91
CA ASP A 50 14.49 -17.29 6.21
C ASP A 50 14.41 -15.76 6.16
N MET A 51 13.29 -15.21 6.63
CA MET A 51 13.02 -13.77 6.56
C MET A 51 13.67 -12.96 7.69
N SER A 52 14.67 -13.53 8.37
CA SER A 52 15.53 -12.76 9.29
C SER A 52 16.40 -11.77 8.53
N ASN A 53 16.70 -10.64 9.14
CA ASN A 53 17.55 -9.61 8.52
C ASN A 53 18.92 -10.18 8.13
N GLU A 54 19.50 -11.05 8.97
CA GLU A 54 20.79 -11.70 8.71
C GLU A 54 20.75 -12.55 7.45
N SER A 55 19.75 -13.42 7.32
CA SER A 55 19.60 -14.31 6.16
C SER A 55 19.29 -13.54 4.88
N LEU A 56 18.47 -12.49 4.98
CA LEU A 56 18.14 -11.63 3.85
C LEU A 56 19.38 -10.87 3.35
N VAL A 57 20.14 -10.23 4.24
CA VAL A 57 21.35 -9.49 3.87
C VAL A 57 22.41 -10.43 3.29
N ALA A 58 22.57 -11.63 3.84
CA ALA A 58 23.47 -12.64 3.27
C ALA A 58 23.05 -13.05 1.84
N LEU A 59 21.76 -13.21 1.58
CA LEU A 59 21.21 -13.44 0.24
C LEU A 59 21.52 -12.27 -0.70
N PHE A 60 21.25 -11.03 -0.27
CA PHE A 60 21.49 -9.82 -1.07
C PHE A 60 22.96 -9.66 -1.45
N ALA A 61 23.86 -9.90 -0.51
CA ALA A 61 25.31 -9.89 -0.76
C ALA A 61 25.73 -11.01 -1.74
N LYS A 62 25.18 -12.22 -1.58
CA LYS A 62 25.47 -13.37 -2.46
C LYS A 62 25.09 -13.10 -3.91
N ILE A 63 23.92 -12.48 -4.16
CA ILE A 63 23.47 -12.15 -5.50
C ILE A 63 24.03 -10.81 -6.02
N LYS A 64 24.77 -10.08 -5.17
CA LYS A 64 25.33 -8.75 -5.46
C LYS A 64 24.24 -7.75 -5.84
N ALA A 65 23.19 -7.66 -5.01
CA ALA A 65 22.09 -6.75 -5.25
C ALA A 65 22.56 -5.29 -5.28
N ASP A 66 22.28 -4.59 -6.36
CA ASP A 66 22.49 -3.14 -6.49
C ASP A 66 21.36 -2.33 -5.82
N LEU A 67 20.16 -2.92 -5.75
CA LEU A 67 19.00 -2.32 -5.11
C LEU A 67 18.13 -3.39 -4.45
N VAL A 68 17.75 -3.14 -3.21
CA VAL A 68 16.72 -3.87 -2.47
C VAL A 68 15.47 -3.00 -2.40
N VAL A 69 14.31 -3.53 -2.83
CA VAL A 69 13.01 -2.87 -2.73
C VAL A 69 12.15 -3.63 -1.73
N VAL A 70 11.80 -3.00 -0.61
CA VAL A 70 11.03 -3.67 0.45
C VAL A 70 9.53 -3.41 0.24
N GLY A 71 8.77 -4.47 -0.02
CA GLY A 71 7.34 -4.39 -0.25
C GLY A 71 6.53 -4.22 1.06
N PRO A 72 6.59 -5.16 2.03
CA PRO A 72 5.80 -5.11 3.25
C PRO A 72 6.45 -4.26 4.35
N GLU A 73 5.63 -3.80 5.30
CA GLU A 73 6.04 -2.97 6.43
C GLU A 73 6.84 -3.71 7.50
N ALA A 74 6.52 -4.98 7.74
CA ALA A 74 7.11 -5.74 8.84
C ALA A 74 8.65 -5.84 8.79
N PRO A 75 9.29 -6.14 7.64
CA PRO A 75 10.74 -6.10 7.54
C PRO A 75 11.34 -4.71 7.78
N LEU A 76 10.65 -3.63 7.38
CA LEU A 76 11.12 -2.25 7.61
C LEU A 76 11.05 -1.90 9.10
N CYS A 77 9.93 -2.19 9.75
CA CYS A 77 9.81 -2.03 11.21
C CYS A 77 10.81 -2.92 11.98
N GLY A 78 11.17 -4.06 11.40
CA GLY A 78 12.18 -4.99 11.93
C GLY A 78 13.64 -4.59 11.63
N GLY A 79 13.89 -3.44 10.96
CA GLY A 79 15.23 -2.91 10.74
C GLY A 79 15.97 -3.50 9.53
N LEU A 80 15.27 -4.03 8.54
CA LEU A 80 15.93 -4.54 7.33
C LEU A 80 16.70 -3.44 6.59
N ALA A 81 16.16 -2.22 6.50
CA ALA A 81 16.87 -1.11 5.86
C ALA A 81 18.15 -0.71 6.63
N ASP A 82 18.12 -0.77 7.97
CA ASP A 82 19.29 -0.53 8.83
C ASP A 82 20.38 -1.60 8.55
N ALA A 83 19.97 -2.86 8.43
CA ALA A 83 20.89 -3.96 8.13
C ALA A 83 21.47 -3.84 6.71
N CYS A 84 20.70 -3.45 5.70
CA CYS A 84 21.17 -3.15 4.35
C CYS A 84 22.18 -2.00 4.36
N GLN A 85 21.87 -0.90 5.06
CA GLN A 85 22.76 0.24 5.18
C GLN A 85 24.10 -0.16 5.82
N SER A 86 24.07 -0.96 6.88
CA SER A 86 25.28 -1.47 7.54
C SER A 86 26.11 -2.36 6.63
N ALA A 87 25.50 -3.05 5.69
CA ALA A 87 26.14 -3.89 4.67
C ALA A 87 26.55 -3.12 3.40
N GLY A 88 26.27 -1.81 3.30
CA GLY A 88 26.56 -1.00 2.12
C GLY A 88 25.68 -1.32 0.90
N ILE A 89 24.46 -1.86 1.12
CA ILE A 89 23.49 -2.22 0.09
C ILE A 89 22.43 -1.14 0.00
N ALA A 90 22.17 -0.60 -1.20
CA ALA A 90 21.10 0.38 -1.40
C ALA A 90 19.73 -0.26 -1.13
N CYS A 91 18.93 0.38 -0.27
CA CYS A 91 17.63 -0.12 0.13
C CYS A 91 16.56 0.95 -0.08
N PHE A 92 15.54 0.64 -0.87
CA PHE A 92 14.33 1.43 -0.99
C PHE A 92 13.35 1.00 0.11
N GLY A 93 13.35 1.77 1.18
CA GLY A 93 12.57 1.62 2.40
C GLY A 93 13.27 2.34 3.56
N PRO A 94 12.52 2.97 4.48
CA PRO A 94 13.09 3.72 5.59
C PRO A 94 13.69 2.79 6.65
N VAL A 95 14.64 3.34 7.42
CA VAL A 95 15.18 2.70 8.64
C VAL A 95 14.08 2.49 9.68
N ALA A 96 14.27 1.56 10.62
CA ALA A 96 13.27 1.18 11.62
C ALA A 96 12.71 2.38 12.40
N ALA A 97 13.56 3.33 12.78
CA ALA A 97 13.13 4.54 13.50
C ALA A 97 12.07 5.35 12.73
N LEU A 98 12.15 5.40 11.39
CA LEU A 98 11.20 6.09 10.52
C LEU A 98 10.06 5.18 10.04
N ALA A 99 10.28 3.87 10.01
CA ALA A 99 9.22 2.90 9.75
C ALA A 99 8.14 2.88 10.86
N HIS A 100 8.46 3.40 12.04
CA HIS A 100 7.49 3.64 13.11
C HIS A 100 6.35 4.59 12.73
N LEU A 101 6.45 5.37 11.65
CA LEU A 101 5.31 6.12 11.10
C LEU A 101 4.12 5.22 10.68
N GLU A 102 4.38 3.96 10.32
CA GLU A 102 3.34 2.94 10.12
C GLU A 102 3.20 2.03 11.35
N GLY A 103 4.31 1.72 12.01
CA GLY A 103 4.37 0.82 13.16
C GLY A 103 3.61 1.33 14.39
N SER A 104 3.50 2.64 14.57
CA SER A 104 2.79 3.29 15.68
C SER A 104 1.98 4.48 15.19
N LYS A 105 0.66 4.41 15.39
CA LYS A 105 -0.24 5.51 15.04
C LYS A 105 -0.01 6.74 15.93
N LEU A 106 0.34 6.52 17.20
CA LEU A 106 0.71 7.60 18.12
C LEU A 106 1.98 8.31 17.63
N HIS A 107 3.00 7.56 17.22
CA HIS A 107 4.23 8.14 16.66
C HIS A 107 3.92 8.97 15.40
N ALA A 108 3.08 8.46 14.49
CA ALA A 108 2.64 9.21 13.32
C ALA A 108 1.90 10.50 13.69
N LYS A 109 1.00 10.47 14.68
CA LYS A 109 0.28 11.65 15.16
C LYS A 109 1.24 12.72 15.71
N LEU A 110 2.19 12.31 16.55
CA LEU A 110 3.18 13.23 17.11
C LEU A 110 4.11 13.82 16.04
N ALA A 111 4.50 13.03 15.04
CA ALA A 111 5.26 13.51 13.89
C ALA A 111 4.46 14.54 13.06
N MET A 112 3.17 14.29 12.82
CA MET A 112 2.28 15.24 12.14
C MET A 112 2.12 16.54 12.94
N GLU A 113 1.89 16.47 14.24
CA GLU A 113 1.82 17.66 15.10
C GLU A 113 3.13 18.47 15.05
N SER A 114 4.28 17.79 15.17
CA SER A 114 5.59 18.44 15.08
C SER A 114 5.86 19.10 13.73
N ALA A 115 5.36 18.50 12.64
CA ALA A 115 5.51 19.03 11.28
C ALA A 115 4.40 20.04 10.90
N GLY A 116 3.39 20.25 11.73
CA GLY A 116 2.23 21.11 11.43
C GLY A 116 1.30 20.55 10.34
N VAL A 117 1.25 19.23 10.19
CA VAL A 117 0.45 18.53 9.18
C VAL A 117 -0.98 18.30 9.70
N PRO A 118 -2.03 18.64 8.90
CA PRO A 118 -3.41 18.46 9.30
C PRO A 118 -3.80 16.99 9.40
N THR A 119 -4.35 16.62 10.54
CA THR A 119 -4.90 15.30 10.84
C THR A 119 -6.05 15.41 11.82
N ALA A 120 -6.81 14.34 12.07
CA ALA A 120 -7.85 14.30 13.07
C ALA A 120 -7.28 14.61 14.47
N ALA A 121 -7.98 15.44 15.23
CA ALA A 121 -7.71 15.59 16.66
C ALA A 121 -7.80 14.24 17.36
N PHE A 122 -6.95 13.98 18.34
CA PHE A 122 -6.89 12.68 19.00
C PHE A 122 -6.60 12.79 20.50
N GLN A 123 -6.95 11.73 21.22
CA GLN A 123 -6.60 11.52 22.62
C GLN A 123 -6.00 10.12 22.77
N ARG A 124 -4.91 10.02 23.51
CA ARG A 124 -4.37 8.74 23.98
C ARG A 124 -5.10 8.37 25.27
N LEU A 125 -5.74 7.21 25.30
CA LEU A 125 -6.48 6.69 26.44
C LEU A 125 -5.78 5.45 27.00
N ASP A 126 -5.58 5.39 28.30
CA ASP A 126 -5.01 4.26 29.04
C ASP A 126 -5.85 3.93 30.28
N ALA A 127 -5.36 3.02 31.14
CA ALA A 127 -6.08 2.55 32.31
C ALA A 127 -6.42 3.66 33.35
N THR A 128 -5.78 4.82 33.25
CA THR A 128 -6.02 5.97 34.15
C THR A 128 -6.98 7.01 33.56
N SER A 129 -7.37 6.86 32.30
CA SER A 129 -8.17 7.82 31.55
C SER A 129 -9.65 7.74 31.93
N ASP A 130 -10.32 8.91 31.99
CA ASP A 130 -11.79 8.97 32.06
C ASP A 130 -12.40 8.75 30.67
N ILE A 131 -12.69 7.49 30.36
CA ILE A 131 -13.23 7.06 29.07
C ILE A 131 -14.59 7.70 28.78
N ALA A 132 -15.41 7.91 29.81
CA ALA A 132 -16.73 8.54 29.64
C ALA A 132 -16.60 9.99 29.16
N ALA A 133 -15.76 10.78 29.84
CA ALA A 133 -15.46 12.15 29.46
C ALA A 133 -14.80 12.24 28.07
N ALA A 134 -13.89 11.31 27.72
CA ALA A 134 -13.29 11.26 26.42
C ALA A 134 -14.30 11.00 25.31
N LEU A 135 -15.22 10.06 25.50
CA LEU A 135 -16.31 9.79 24.54
C LEU A 135 -17.26 10.98 24.42
N ASP A 136 -17.53 11.70 25.51
CA ASP A 136 -18.40 12.90 25.48
C ASP A 136 -17.75 14.04 24.68
N ALA A 137 -16.43 14.18 24.70
CA ALA A 137 -15.69 15.19 23.93
C ALA A 137 -15.85 15.01 22.39
N TYR A 138 -16.15 13.82 21.92
CA TYR A 138 -16.38 13.51 20.49
C TYR A 138 -17.84 13.13 20.20
N ALA A 139 -18.78 13.46 21.09
CA ALA A 139 -20.21 13.16 20.88
C ALA A 139 -20.78 13.94 19.68
N GLY A 140 -21.80 13.36 19.02
CA GLY A 140 -22.45 13.96 17.85
C GLY A 140 -21.89 13.55 16.50
N GLN A 141 -20.77 12.83 16.49
CA GLN A 141 -20.17 12.19 15.31
C GLN A 141 -19.81 10.73 15.66
N PRO A 142 -19.55 9.86 14.69
CA PRO A 142 -19.03 8.53 14.98
C PRO A 142 -17.70 8.61 15.75
N TRP A 143 -17.50 7.71 16.69
CA TRP A 143 -16.21 7.56 17.37
C TRP A 143 -15.26 6.74 16.51
N VAL A 144 -14.02 7.20 16.37
CA VAL A 144 -12.93 6.52 15.68
C VAL A 144 -11.94 6.04 16.72
N VAL A 145 -11.86 4.74 16.92
CA VAL A 145 -10.96 4.14 17.91
C VAL A 145 -9.92 3.31 17.20
N LYS A 146 -8.64 3.60 17.44
CA LYS A 146 -7.50 2.96 16.75
C LYS A 146 -6.52 2.35 17.75
N ARG A 147 -6.28 1.03 17.64
CA ARG A 147 -5.19 0.35 18.35
C ARG A 147 -3.84 0.79 17.77
N ASP A 148 -2.85 0.92 18.63
CA ASP A 148 -1.48 1.33 18.26
C ASP A 148 -0.61 0.11 17.91
N VAL A 149 -1.08 -0.69 16.96
CA VAL A 149 -0.42 -1.93 16.52
C VAL A 149 -0.53 -2.07 15.00
N LEU A 150 0.39 -2.85 14.41
CA LEU A 150 0.27 -3.32 13.02
C LEU A 150 -0.83 -4.39 12.97
N ALA A 151 -2.02 -4.02 12.52
CA ALA A 151 -3.20 -4.88 12.57
C ALA A 151 -3.84 -5.16 11.21
N GLY A 152 -3.21 -4.74 10.10
CA GLY A 152 -3.74 -5.00 8.75
C GLY A 152 -5.19 -4.53 8.56
N GLY A 153 -5.54 -3.34 9.06
CA GLY A 153 -6.90 -2.79 9.01
C GLY A 153 -7.87 -3.29 10.09
N LYS A 154 -7.49 -4.29 10.90
CA LYS A 154 -8.37 -4.87 11.95
C LYS A 154 -8.27 -4.15 13.30
N GLY A 155 -7.38 -3.19 13.45
CA GLY A 155 -7.16 -2.41 14.67
C GLY A 155 -7.98 -1.12 14.76
N VAL A 156 -8.97 -0.91 13.90
CA VAL A 156 -9.77 0.33 13.83
C VAL A 156 -11.25 0.01 13.89
N VAL A 157 -11.96 0.74 14.75
CA VAL A 157 -13.43 0.73 14.82
C VAL A 157 -13.94 2.15 14.60
N VAL A 158 -14.90 2.28 13.70
CA VAL A 158 -15.68 3.51 13.48
C VAL A 158 -17.14 3.17 13.77
N THR A 159 -17.70 3.77 14.80
CA THR A 159 -19.04 3.41 15.26
C THR A 159 -19.79 4.60 15.85
N SER A 160 -21.12 4.61 15.67
CA SER A 160 -22.03 5.53 16.37
C SER A 160 -22.64 4.91 17.65
N ASP A 161 -22.33 3.64 17.94
CA ASP A 161 -22.74 2.99 19.18
C ASP A 161 -21.68 3.25 20.28
N ARG A 162 -22.05 4.09 21.26
CA ARG A 162 -21.19 4.41 22.41
C ARG A 162 -20.74 3.17 23.18
N LYS A 163 -21.61 2.16 23.31
CA LYS A 163 -21.27 0.93 24.05
C LYS A 163 -20.24 0.09 23.28
N GLU A 164 -20.35 0.07 21.97
CA GLU A 164 -19.35 -0.60 21.11
C GLU A 164 -18.00 0.12 21.21
N ALA A 165 -17.96 1.46 21.07
CA ALA A 165 -16.76 2.26 21.22
C ALA A 165 -16.10 2.01 22.60
N GLN A 166 -16.87 2.06 23.69
CA GLN A 166 -16.37 1.83 25.03
C GLN A 166 -15.81 0.41 25.22
N ARG A 167 -16.51 -0.62 24.71
CA ARG A 167 -16.04 -2.01 24.78
C ARG A 167 -14.71 -2.18 24.04
N PHE A 168 -14.60 -1.59 22.83
CA PHE A 168 -13.38 -1.68 22.03
C PHE A 168 -12.21 -0.94 22.70
N ILE A 169 -12.46 0.26 23.29
CA ILE A 169 -11.46 1.01 24.07
C ILE A 169 -10.96 0.16 25.23
N ASN A 170 -11.86 -0.38 26.07
CA ASN A 170 -11.48 -1.18 27.24
C ASN A 170 -10.66 -2.41 26.86
N ALA A 171 -11.12 -3.17 25.86
CA ALA A 171 -10.42 -4.37 25.40
C ALA A 171 -9.03 -4.01 24.80
N SER A 172 -8.92 -2.88 24.12
CA SER A 172 -7.64 -2.39 23.57
C SER A 172 -6.68 -1.98 24.67
N ILE A 173 -7.14 -1.26 25.69
CA ILE A 173 -6.31 -0.87 26.84
C ILE A 173 -5.81 -2.10 27.60
N GLU A 174 -6.69 -3.09 27.81
CA GLU A 174 -6.32 -4.35 28.50
C GLU A 174 -5.24 -5.12 27.72
N THR A 175 -5.31 -5.12 26.39
CA THR A 175 -4.40 -5.88 25.51
C THR A 175 -3.09 -5.14 25.23
N ASP A 176 -3.18 -3.85 24.90
CA ASP A 176 -2.08 -3.06 24.33
C ASP A 176 -1.58 -1.96 25.29
N GLY A 177 -2.23 -1.78 26.45
CA GLY A 177 -1.91 -0.77 27.46
C GLY A 177 -2.51 0.63 27.18
N PHE A 178 -2.80 0.96 25.90
CA PHE A 178 -3.46 2.20 25.52
C PHE A 178 -4.12 2.08 24.13
N VAL A 179 -4.91 3.09 23.80
CA VAL A 179 -5.61 3.20 22.51
C VAL A 179 -5.72 4.68 22.12
N LEU A 180 -5.89 4.98 20.84
CA LEU A 180 -6.19 6.32 20.35
C LEU A 180 -7.68 6.47 20.07
N LEU A 181 -8.29 7.52 20.60
CA LEU A 181 -9.62 8.00 20.22
C LEU A 181 -9.44 9.24 19.35
N GLU A 182 -9.95 9.20 18.13
CA GLU A 182 -9.81 10.28 17.14
C GLU A 182 -11.16 10.90 16.80
N ALA A 183 -11.14 12.18 16.43
CA ALA A 183 -12.27 12.84 15.82
C ALA A 183 -12.59 12.17 14.46
N PHE A 184 -13.88 12.03 14.15
CA PHE A 184 -14.31 11.58 12.84
C PHE A 184 -14.01 12.66 11.79
N LEU A 185 -13.40 12.28 10.70
CA LEU A 185 -13.17 13.15 9.54
C LEU A 185 -14.24 12.85 8.48
N PRO A 186 -15.19 13.77 8.25
CA PRO A 186 -16.13 13.64 7.15
C PRO A 186 -15.42 13.98 5.82
N GLY A 187 -15.78 13.28 4.75
CA GLY A 187 -15.19 13.55 3.44
C GLY A 187 -15.10 12.33 2.55
N GLU A 188 -14.26 12.43 1.56
CA GLU A 188 -13.96 11.35 0.62
C GLU A 188 -12.50 10.90 0.76
N GLU A 189 -12.29 9.60 0.91
CA GLU A 189 -10.93 9.05 1.05
C GLU A 189 -10.22 9.02 -0.30
N ALA A 190 -8.94 9.30 -0.28
CA ALA A 190 -8.00 9.10 -1.39
C ALA A 190 -6.63 8.72 -0.86
N SER A 191 -5.74 8.27 -1.73
CA SER A 191 -4.38 7.89 -1.40
C SER A 191 -3.39 8.59 -2.30
N MET A 192 -2.27 9.05 -1.73
CA MET A 192 -1.16 9.60 -2.48
C MET A 192 0.12 8.87 -2.09
N LEU A 193 0.83 8.35 -3.06
CA LEU A 193 2.14 7.75 -2.90
C LEU A 193 3.21 8.80 -3.20
N VAL A 194 4.10 9.05 -2.26
CA VAL A 194 5.17 10.03 -2.43
C VAL A 194 6.52 9.32 -2.27
N VAL A 195 7.26 9.20 -3.36
CA VAL A 195 8.65 8.73 -3.33
C VAL A 195 9.51 9.87 -2.83
N MET A 196 10.33 9.64 -1.80
CA MET A 196 11.15 10.69 -1.20
C MET A 196 12.49 10.17 -0.68
N ASP A 197 13.46 11.09 -0.62
CA ASP A 197 14.77 10.91 -0.01
C ASP A 197 15.20 12.19 0.75
N GLY A 198 16.45 12.27 1.18
CA GLY A 198 16.98 13.44 1.85
C GLY A 198 17.07 14.70 0.99
N THR A 199 16.99 14.58 -0.33
CA THR A 199 17.21 15.68 -1.30
C THR A 199 15.93 16.18 -1.94
N GLY A 200 14.87 15.38 -1.99
CA GLY A 200 13.63 15.76 -2.67
C GLY A 200 12.52 14.71 -2.57
N PHE A 201 11.45 14.97 -3.28
CA PHE A 201 10.32 14.04 -3.38
C PHE A 201 9.61 14.13 -4.73
N HIS A 202 8.93 13.04 -5.10
CA HIS A 202 8.04 12.96 -6.25
C HIS A 202 6.69 12.38 -5.82
N ALA A 203 5.62 13.15 -5.95
CA ALA A 203 4.26 12.69 -5.73
C ALA A 203 3.78 11.92 -6.97
N LEU A 204 3.42 10.65 -6.79
CA LEU A 204 2.83 9.83 -7.83
C LEU A 204 1.34 10.18 -8.01
N PRO A 205 0.70 9.81 -9.12
CA PRO A 205 -0.71 10.09 -9.35
C PRO A 205 -1.58 9.56 -8.20
N PRO A 206 -2.52 10.38 -7.68
CA PRO A 206 -3.37 9.98 -6.57
C PRO A 206 -4.34 8.89 -6.99
N SER A 207 -4.57 7.94 -6.11
CA SER A 207 -5.46 6.81 -6.32
C SER A 207 -6.59 6.77 -5.30
N GLN A 208 -7.61 5.97 -5.59
CA GLN A 208 -8.69 5.71 -4.65
C GLN A 208 -8.96 4.22 -4.59
N ASP A 209 -8.90 3.65 -3.38
CA ASP A 209 -9.18 2.25 -3.11
C ASP A 209 -10.62 2.03 -2.63
N HIS A 210 -11.02 0.75 -2.56
CA HIS A 210 -12.30 0.29 -2.06
C HIS A 210 -12.05 -0.67 -0.90
N LYS A 211 -12.06 -0.14 0.33
CA LYS A 211 -11.67 -0.88 1.54
C LYS A 211 -12.71 -1.89 2.03
N ARG A 212 -13.99 -1.68 1.73
CA ARG A 212 -15.07 -2.58 2.17
C ARG A 212 -15.18 -3.80 1.26
N ALA A 213 -15.51 -4.95 1.89
CA ALA A 213 -15.54 -6.25 1.20
C ALA A 213 -16.59 -6.35 0.11
N TYR A 214 -17.73 -5.64 0.22
CA TYR A 214 -18.88 -5.81 -0.66
C TYR A 214 -19.30 -4.50 -1.31
N ASP A 215 -20.07 -4.60 -2.39
CA ASP A 215 -20.62 -3.48 -3.16
C ASP A 215 -21.37 -2.50 -2.25
N GLY A 216 -21.38 -1.23 -2.66
CA GLY A 216 -21.99 -0.15 -1.90
C GLY A 216 -21.27 0.18 -0.58
N ASP A 217 -19.99 -0.14 -0.50
CA ASP A 217 -19.15 0.05 0.70
C ASP A 217 -19.70 -0.66 1.94
N ASN A 218 -20.21 -1.88 1.75
CA ASN A 218 -20.76 -2.72 2.80
C ASN A 218 -19.74 -3.78 3.29
N GLY A 219 -20.05 -4.36 4.44
CA GLY A 219 -19.26 -5.44 5.03
C GLY A 219 -18.03 -4.96 5.80
N PRO A 220 -17.12 -5.88 6.16
CA PRO A 220 -15.92 -5.56 6.93
C PRO A 220 -14.87 -4.80 6.11
N ASN A 221 -13.98 -4.10 6.80
CA ASN A 221 -12.76 -3.55 6.18
C ASN A 221 -11.85 -4.68 5.71
N THR A 222 -11.15 -4.42 4.60
CA THR A 222 -10.18 -5.33 3.98
C THR A 222 -8.87 -4.59 3.69
N GLY A 223 -7.91 -5.26 3.09
CA GLY A 223 -6.72 -4.62 2.53
C GLY A 223 -6.94 -3.88 1.21
N GLY A 224 -8.20 -3.78 0.74
CA GLY A 224 -8.58 -3.21 -0.55
C GLY A 224 -9.11 -4.27 -1.52
N MET A 225 -10.30 -4.01 -2.09
CA MET A 225 -10.99 -4.87 -3.06
C MET A 225 -10.81 -4.39 -4.50
N GLY A 226 -10.08 -3.32 -4.68
CA GLY A 226 -9.77 -2.71 -5.97
C GLY A 226 -9.43 -1.25 -5.81
N ALA A 227 -8.81 -0.68 -6.82
CA ALA A 227 -8.42 0.72 -6.86
C ALA A 227 -8.46 1.26 -8.28
N TYR A 228 -8.43 2.57 -8.40
CA TYR A 228 -8.26 3.26 -9.67
C TYR A 228 -7.44 4.53 -9.50
N CYS A 229 -6.84 4.99 -10.59
CA CYS A 229 -5.98 6.14 -10.65
C CYS A 229 -6.13 6.85 -12.01
N PRO A 230 -6.25 8.19 -12.08
CA PRO A 230 -6.24 9.11 -10.94
C PRO A 230 -7.57 9.15 -10.18
N ALA A 231 -7.53 9.62 -8.92
CA ALA A 231 -8.69 9.84 -8.08
C ALA A 231 -9.32 11.22 -8.37
N PRO A 232 -10.57 11.33 -8.85
CA PRO A 232 -11.17 12.62 -9.22
C PRO A 232 -11.34 13.61 -8.07
N VAL A 233 -11.48 13.12 -6.84
CA VAL A 233 -11.58 13.96 -5.64
C VAL A 233 -10.31 14.80 -5.41
N ILE A 234 -9.16 14.34 -5.92
CA ILE A 234 -7.91 15.09 -5.90
C ILE A 234 -7.81 15.97 -7.16
N THR A 235 -8.58 17.04 -7.18
CA THR A 235 -8.47 18.08 -8.21
C THR A 235 -7.08 18.74 -8.17
N GLU A 236 -6.71 19.51 -9.20
CA GLU A 236 -5.44 20.25 -9.21
C GLU A 236 -5.27 21.13 -7.97
N GLN A 237 -6.32 21.83 -7.55
CA GLN A 237 -6.31 22.68 -6.36
C GLN A 237 -6.12 21.85 -5.07
N VAL A 238 -6.79 20.70 -4.95
CA VAL A 238 -6.63 19.79 -3.81
C VAL A 238 -5.22 19.21 -3.80
N HIS A 239 -4.70 18.82 -4.96
CA HIS A 239 -3.33 18.33 -5.11
C HIS A 239 -2.30 19.35 -4.60
N GLU A 240 -2.42 20.63 -5.01
CA GLU A 240 -1.56 21.70 -4.49
C GLU A 240 -1.65 21.85 -2.96
N ARG A 241 -2.88 21.73 -2.39
CA ARG A 241 -3.07 21.78 -0.93
C ARG A 241 -2.39 20.60 -0.24
N VAL A 242 -2.49 19.39 -0.81
CA VAL A 242 -1.81 18.20 -0.28
C VAL A 242 -0.29 18.41 -0.29
N LEU A 243 0.27 18.89 -1.40
CA LEU A 243 1.71 19.16 -1.48
C LEU A 243 2.14 20.17 -0.41
N LYS A 244 1.52 21.33 -0.36
CA LYS A 244 1.93 22.44 0.53
C LYS A 244 1.68 22.18 2.00
N ARG A 245 0.58 21.51 2.36
CA ARG A 245 0.15 21.35 3.75
C ARG A 245 0.56 20.01 4.38
N ILE A 246 0.90 19.03 3.55
CA ILE A 246 1.20 17.67 4.03
C ILE A 246 2.58 17.22 3.54
N VAL A 247 2.79 17.14 2.23
CA VAL A 247 3.99 16.52 1.65
C VAL A 247 5.26 17.33 1.99
N GLU A 248 5.27 18.63 1.69
CA GLU A 248 6.43 19.50 1.94
C GLU A 248 6.80 19.57 3.44
N PRO A 249 5.84 19.76 4.38
CA PRO A 249 6.14 19.73 5.80
C PRO A 249 6.67 18.38 6.28
N MET A 250 6.06 17.27 5.83
CA MET A 250 6.54 15.93 6.18
C MET A 250 7.91 15.65 5.60
N HIS A 251 8.15 15.99 4.32
CA HIS A 251 9.49 15.83 3.74
C HIS A 251 10.55 16.60 4.51
N ARG A 252 10.29 17.87 4.87
CA ARG A 252 11.20 18.68 5.69
C ARG A 252 11.46 18.04 7.06
N HIS A 253 10.43 17.49 7.71
CA HIS A 253 10.55 16.79 8.98
C HIS A 253 11.38 15.51 8.85
N LEU A 254 11.17 14.73 7.79
CA LEU A 254 11.79 13.42 7.57
C LEU A 254 13.21 13.52 7.00
N SER A 255 13.48 14.52 6.15
CA SER A 255 14.84 14.77 5.63
C SER A 255 15.78 15.34 6.70
N GLY A 256 15.24 16.02 7.73
CA GLY A 256 15.99 16.53 8.87
C GLY A 256 16.36 15.50 9.94
N GLN A 257 15.97 14.24 9.79
CA GLN A 257 16.32 13.18 10.74
C GLN A 257 17.79 12.75 10.60
N PRO A 258 18.41 12.15 11.66
CA PRO A 258 19.80 11.69 11.61
C PRO A 258 20.12 10.77 10.43
N VAL A 259 19.16 9.91 10.04
CA VAL A 259 19.16 9.18 8.77
C VAL A 259 17.92 9.64 8.02
N PRO A 260 18.06 10.31 6.87
CA PRO A 260 16.91 10.78 6.08
C PRO A 260 15.99 9.63 5.66
N TYR A 261 14.70 9.94 5.51
CA TYR A 261 13.76 8.98 4.95
C TYR A 261 14.16 8.65 3.50
N ARG A 262 14.14 7.37 3.15
CA ARG A 262 14.36 6.87 1.79
C ARG A 262 13.31 5.84 1.48
N GLY A 263 12.49 6.07 0.46
CA GLY A 263 11.42 5.14 0.13
C GLY A 263 10.16 5.84 -0.34
N VAL A 264 9.03 5.16 -0.21
CA VAL A 264 7.71 5.72 -0.51
C VAL A 264 6.95 5.96 0.80
N LEU A 265 6.41 7.15 0.96
CA LEU A 265 5.41 7.45 1.98
C LEU A 265 4.02 7.38 1.33
N PHE A 266 3.24 6.37 1.71
CA PHE A 266 1.82 6.31 1.41
C PHE A 266 1.08 7.22 2.38
N ILE A 267 0.29 8.13 1.84
CA ILE A 267 -0.51 9.08 2.58
C ILE A 267 -1.98 8.76 2.34
N GLY A 268 -2.66 8.20 3.35
CA GLY A 268 -4.11 8.08 3.37
C GLY A 268 -4.72 9.44 3.68
N LEU A 269 -5.55 9.93 2.79
CA LEU A 269 -6.14 11.27 2.83
C LEU A 269 -7.64 11.19 3.05
N MET A 270 -8.19 12.13 3.83
CA MET A 270 -9.59 12.50 3.83
C MET A 270 -9.72 13.91 3.26
N ILE A 271 -10.50 14.07 2.20
CA ILE A 271 -10.75 15.36 1.55
C ILE A 271 -12.15 15.82 1.98
N ASP A 272 -12.23 16.92 2.71
CA ASP A 272 -13.50 17.44 3.17
C ASP A 272 -14.29 18.17 2.06
N ALA A 273 -15.50 18.62 2.38
CA ALA A 273 -16.38 19.31 1.43
C ALA A 273 -15.79 20.65 0.91
N SER A 274 -14.78 21.23 1.59
CA SER A 274 -14.06 22.43 1.17
C SER A 274 -12.86 22.13 0.28
N GLY A 275 -12.57 20.84 0.07
CA GLY A 275 -11.36 20.36 -0.61
C GLY A 275 -10.11 20.49 0.27
N ASP A 276 -10.27 20.57 1.60
CA ASP A 276 -9.13 20.58 2.52
C ASP A 276 -8.71 19.14 2.84
N PRO A 277 -7.41 18.82 2.69
CA PRO A 277 -6.89 17.49 2.96
C PRO A 277 -6.51 17.31 4.43
N PHE A 278 -6.84 16.15 4.99
CA PHE A 278 -6.40 15.67 6.30
C PHE A 278 -5.77 14.30 6.17
N VAL A 279 -4.69 14.05 6.89
CA VAL A 279 -4.06 12.74 6.93
C VAL A 279 -4.86 11.81 7.83
N VAL A 280 -5.25 10.65 7.30
CA VAL A 280 -5.88 9.54 8.03
C VAL A 280 -4.83 8.63 8.64
N GLU A 281 -3.83 8.28 7.83
CA GLU A 281 -2.71 7.40 8.23
C GLU A 281 -1.52 7.57 7.27
N PHE A 282 -0.33 7.18 7.74
CA PHE A 282 0.84 6.94 6.91
C PHE A 282 1.13 5.45 6.83
N ASN A 283 1.61 5.00 5.65
CA ASN A 283 2.29 3.72 5.53
C ASN A 283 3.65 3.96 4.86
N VAL A 284 4.66 3.20 5.26
CA VAL A 284 6.06 3.42 4.84
C VAL A 284 6.47 2.56 3.66
N ARG A 285 5.51 2.13 2.91
CA ARG A 285 5.64 1.22 1.76
C ARG A 285 4.55 1.53 0.74
N PHE A 286 4.69 0.97 -0.47
CA PHE A 286 3.63 1.05 -1.48
C PHE A 286 2.31 0.47 -0.96
N GLY A 287 1.20 1.07 -1.38
CA GLY A 287 -0.14 0.54 -1.14
C GLY A 287 -0.40 -0.74 -1.95
N ASP A 288 -1.33 -1.54 -1.51
CA ASP A 288 -1.83 -2.73 -2.18
C ASP A 288 -3.35 -2.78 -2.00
N PRO A 289 -4.17 -2.42 -3.03
CA PRO A 289 -3.83 -2.49 -4.44
C PRO A 289 -3.49 -1.14 -5.14
N GLU A 290 -3.14 -0.08 -4.45
CA GLU A 290 -2.92 1.24 -5.07
C GLU A 290 -1.72 1.24 -6.02
N CYS A 291 -0.63 0.53 -5.70
CA CYS A 291 0.53 0.51 -6.59
C CYS A 291 0.22 -0.18 -7.94
N GLN A 292 -0.71 -1.13 -7.98
CA GLN A 292 -1.14 -1.81 -9.21
C GLN A 292 -1.76 -0.85 -10.23
N VAL A 293 -2.28 0.29 -9.78
CA VAL A 293 -2.87 1.31 -10.64
C VAL A 293 -2.02 2.56 -10.79
N THR A 294 -1.09 2.81 -9.88
CA THR A 294 -0.23 3.99 -9.89
C THR A 294 1.03 3.75 -10.72
N LEU A 295 1.72 2.62 -10.51
CA LEU A 295 2.97 2.32 -11.22
C LEU A 295 2.83 2.28 -12.74
N PRO A 296 1.76 1.73 -13.34
CA PRO A 296 1.61 1.70 -14.80
C PRO A 296 1.46 3.09 -15.46
N LEU A 297 1.14 4.11 -14.67
CA LEU A 297 1.06 5.51 -15.13
C LEU A 297 2.41 6.24 -15.08
N VAL A 298 3.40 5.70 -14.39
CA VAL A 298 4.74 6.28 -14.31
C VAL A 298 5.53 5.92 -15.58
N GLU A 299 5.95 6.94 -16.35
CA GLU A 299 6.80 6.77 -17.54
C GLU A 299 8.30 6.86 -17.22
N THR A 300 8.63 7.54 -16.13
CA THR A 300 10.01 7.56 -15.63
C THR A 300 10.49 6.14 -15.33
N ASP A 301 11.70 5.83 -15.75
CA ASP A 301 12.31 4.51 -15.50
C ASP A 301 12.22 4.13 -14.01
N MET A 302 11.55 3.03 -13.72
CA MET A 302 11.24 2.63 -12.35
C MET A 302 12.50 2.31 -11.54
N PHE A 303 13.50 1.68 -12.14
CA PHE A 303 14.77 1.44 -11.46
C PHE A 303 15.44 2.78 -11.12
N ALA A 304 15.49 3.73 -12.05
CA ALA A 304 16.09 5.03 -11.80
C ALA A 304 15.38 5.76 -10.65
N LEU A 305 14.05 5.73 -10.60
CA LEU A 305 13.26 6.36 -9.54
C LEU A 305 13.53 5.74 -8.17
N LEU A 306 13.45 4.40 -8.06
CA LEU A 306 13.61 3.72 -6.78
C LEU A 306 15.08 3.71 -6.30
N HIS A 307 16.03 3.54 -7.22
CA HIS A 307 17.46 3.61 -6.90
C HIS A 307 17.85 5.04 -6.52
N GLY A 308 17.34 6.06 -7.25
CA GLY A 308 17.54 7.47 -6.90
C GLY A 308 17.09 7.75 -5.46
N ALA A 309 15.89 7.32 -5.09
CA ALA A 309 15.38 7.47 -3.72
C ALA A 309 16.24 6.73 -2.68
N ALA A 310 16.76 5.56 -3.02
CA ALA A 310 17.61 4.77 -2.11
C ALA A 310 19.01 5.37 -1.91
N THR A 311 19.43 6.30 -2.79
CA THR A 311 20.81 6.84 -2.83
C THR A 311 20.87 8.38 -2.80
N ASP A 312 19.80 9.05 -2.35
CA ASP A 312 19.67 10.52 -2.25
C ASP A 312 19.88 11.25 -3.58
N GLY A 313 19.31 10.73 -4.65
CA GLY A 313 19.43 11.26 -6.01
C GLY A 313 18.13 11.79 -6.62
N LEU A 314 17.02 11.88 -5.87
CA LEU A 314 15.72 12.29 -6.41
C LEU A 314 15.69 13.73 -6.94
N SER A 315 16.45 14.63 -6.34
CA SER A 315 16.49 16.04 -6.80
C SER A 315 17.00 16.20 -8.24
N GLU A 316 17.72 15.21 -8.76
CA GLU A 316 18.26 15.20 -10.12
C GLU A 316 17.33 14.49 -11.13
N LEU A 317 16.25 13.88 -10.66
CA LEU A 317 15.29 13.16 -11.48
C LEU A 317 14.06 13.99 -11.77
N SER A 318 13.48 13.78 -12.96
CA SER A 318 12.17 14.30 -13.31
C SER A 318 11.16 13.17 -13.37
N LEU A 319 10.00 13.37 -12.76
CA LEU A 319 8.89 12.43 -12.82
C LEU A 319 8.01 12.71 -14.03
N ASN A 320 7.88 11.75 -14.93
CA ASN A 320 6.98 11.79 -16.08
C ASN A 320 5.83 10.84 -15.87
N ILE A 321 4.61 11.34 -16.07
CA ILE A 321 3.37 10.59 -15.88
C ILE A 321 2.59 10.59 -17.18
N ARG A 322 2.18 9.42 -17.66
CA ARG A 322 1.31 9.31 -18.83
C ARG A 322 -0.12 9.70 -18.52
N GLN A 323 -0.78 10.21 -19.53
CA GLN A 323 -2.22 10.45 -19.49
C GLN A 323 -2.97 9.11 -19.59
N GLY A 324 -4.05 8.98 -18.85
CA GLY A 324 -4.89 7.78 -18.85
C GLY A 324 -5.45 7.43 -17.49
N THR A 325 -6.19 6.35 -17.45
CA THR A 325 -6.79 5.80 -16.23
C THR A 325 -6.36 4.35 -16.07
N ALA A 326 -5.85 4.01 -14.90
CA ALA A 326 -5.61 2.61 -14.52
C ALA A 326 -6.64 2.17 -13.49
N LEU A 327 -7.08 0.91 -13.58
CA LEU A 327 -8.05 0.31 -12.67
C LEU A 327 -7.66 -1.14 -12.39
N THR A 328 -7.86 -1.58 -11.15
CA THR A 328 -7.64 -2.96 -10.73
C THR A 328 -8.82 -3.48 -9.90
N VAL A 329 -9.20 -4.73 -10.11
CA VAL A 329 -10.27 -5.42 -9.38
C VAL A 329 -9.68 -6.65 -8.70
N VAL A 330 -9.84 -6.75 -7.39
CA VAL A 330 -9.32 -7.86 -6.59
C VAL A 330 -10.30 -9.03 -6.59
N LEU A 331 -9.81 -10.24 -6.90
CA LEU A 331 -10.49 -11.50 -6.67
C LEU A 331 -10.05 -12.05 -5.31
N ALA A 332 -11.01 -12.23 -4.41
CA ALA A 332 -10.77 -12.75 -3.06
C ALA A 332 -11.35 -14.15 -2.87
N SER A 333 -10.67 -14.96 -2.05
CA SER A 333 -11.16 -16.29 -1.64
C SER A 333 -12.44 -16.19 -0.84
N GLU A 334 -13.26 -17.23 -0.89
CA GLU A 334 -14.41 -17.39 0.01
C GLU A 334 -13.98 -17.18 1.47
N GLY A 335 -14.80 -16.43 2.22
CA GLY A 335 -14.55 -16.14 3.63
C GLY A 335 -13.58 -15.01 3.92
N TYR A 336 -12.96 -14.38 2.90
CA TYR A 336 -12.13 -13.20 3.09
C TYR A 336 -12.99 -11.99 3.55
N PRO A 337 -12.54 -11.16 4.52
CA PRO A 337 -11.21 -11.11 5.14
C PRO A 337 -11.06 -11.98 6.41
N SER A 338 -12.11 -12.60 6.92
CA SER A 338 -12.12 -13.23 8.25
C SER A 338 -11.46 -14.62 8.25
N ALA A 339 -11.89 -15.50 7.33
CA ALA A 339 -11.45 -16.90 7.27
C ALA A 339 -11.35 -17.38 5.81
N PRO A 340 -10.35 -16.92 5.06
CA PRO A 340 -10.25 -17.25 3.64
C PRO A 340 -9.98 -18.74 3.42
N VAL A 341 -10.76 -19.34 2.54
CA VAL A 341 -10.60 -20.75 2.11
C VAL A 341 -9.41 -20.83 1.15
N LYS A 342 -8.50 -21.75 1.42
CA LYS A 342 -7.27 -21.97 0.63
C LYS A 342 -7.30 -23.34 -0.08
N GLY A 343 -6.42 -23.53 -1.05
CA GLY A 343 -6.20 -24.79 -1.77
C GLY A 343 -7.14 -25.04 -2.94
N ARG A 344 -8.09 -24.15 -3.24
CA ARG A 344 -8.96 -24.30 -4.40
C ARG A 344 -8.24 -23.93 -5.71
N HIS A 345 -8.50 -24.70 -6.76
CA HIS A 345 -7.93 -24.46 -8.08
C HIS A 345 -8.48 -23.19 -8.74
N ILE A 346 -7.60 -22.48 -9.44
CA ILE A 346 -7.92 -21.28 -10.21
C ILE A 346 -7.90 -21.67 -11.70
N ARG A 347 -9.08 -21.81 -12.29
CA ARG A 347 -9.23 -22.17 -13.72
C ARG A 347 -9.21 -20.93 -14.59
N GLY A 348 -8.72 -21.05 -15.82
CA GLY A 348 -8.64 -19.95 -16.81
C GLY A 348 -7.44 -19.03 -16.61
N LEU A 349 -6.77 -19.08 -15.45
CA LEU A 349 -5.67 -18.16 -15.14
C LEU A 349 -4.47 -18.32 -16.09
N GLU A 350 -4.12 -19.53 -16.49
CA GLU A 350 -3.00 -19.79 -17.40
C GLU A 350 -3.21 -19.09 -18.75
N GLN A 351 -4.38 -19.26 -19.36
CA GLN A 351 -4.76 -18.64 -20.63
C GLN A 351 -4.74 -17.10 -20.54
N VAL A 352 -5.24 -16.57 -19.41
CA VAL A 352 -5.24 -15.13 -19.18
C VAL A 352 -3.80 -14.60 -19.09
N LEU A 353 -2.91 -15.30 -18.40
CA LEU A 353 -1.50 -14.90 -18.25
C LEU A 353 -0.73 -14.93 -19.58
N GLU A 354 -1.11 -15.80 -20.54
CA GLU A 354 -0.50 -15.85 -21.88
C GLU A 354 -0.85 -14.62 -22.73
N THR A 355 -2.02 -14.01 -22.51
CA THR A 355 -2.51 -12.87 -23.29
C THR A 355 -2.33 -11.53 -22.56
N ALA A 356 -2.04 -11.56 -21.27
CA ALA A 356 -1.86 -10.38 -20.45
C ALA A 356 -0.61 -9.57 -20.86
N VAL A 357 -0.78 -8.26 -20.97
CA VAL A 357 0.30 -7.32 -21.31
C VAL A 357 0.32 -6.20 -20.29
N TYR A 358 1.40 -6.08 -19.53
CA TYR A 358 1.59 -5.01 -18.57
C TYR A 358 1.44 -3.62 -19.22
N GLY A 359 0.66 -2.75 -18.59
CA GLY A 359 0.32 -1.43 -19.13
C GLY A 359 -0.77 -1.43 -20.21
N LYS A 360 -1.47 -2.57 -20.43
CA LYS A 360 -2.72 -2.68 -21.19
C LYS A 360 -3.79 -3.39 -20.37
N THR A 361 -3.76 -4.72 -20.34
CA THR A 361 -4.55 -5.58 -19.47
C THR A 361 -3.63 -6.63 -18.87
N TRP A 362 -3.57 -6.72 -17.53
CA TRP A 362 -2.65 -7.65 -16.86
C TRP A 362 -3.23 -8.15 -15.55
N VAL A 363 -2.57 -9.15 -14.98
CA VAL A 363 -2.95 -9.76 -13.70
C VAL A 363 -1.78 -9.61 -12.72
N ASN A 364 -2.07 -9.15 -11.51
CA ASN A 364 -1.14 -9.18 -10.39
C ASN A 364 -1.53 -10.37 -9.49
N LEU A 365 -0.67 -11.38 -9.41
CA LEU A 365 -0.85 -12.52 -8.53
C LEU A 365 -0.42 -12.16 -7.11
N ALA A 366 -1.23 -12.52 -6.11
CA ALA A 366 -0.98 -12.34 -4.70
C ALA A 366 -0.97 -13.69 -3.99
N GLY A 367 -2.08 -14.10 -3.42
CA GLY A 367 -2.23 -15.40 -2.77
C GLY A 367 -2.42 -16.53 -3.78
N VAL A 368 -1.45 -16.75 -4.65
CA VAL A 368 -1.46 -17.83 -5.66
C VAL A 368 -0.20 -18.67 -5.55
N GLY A 369 -0.38 -19.98 -5.50
CA GLY A 369 0.68 -20.99 -5.57
C GLY A 369 0.42 -22.01 -6.66
N LEU A 370 1.28 -23.00 -6.74
CA LEU A 370 1.10 -24.20 -7.57
C LEU A 370 0.96 -25.42 -6.68
N ASP A 371 0.08 -26.32 -7.05
CA ASP A 371 -0.01 -27.65 -6.42
C ASP A 371 1.06 -28.62 -6.97
N GLU A 372 1.06 -29.85 -6.47
CA GLU A 372 2.01 -30.89 -6.90
C GLU A 372 1.91 -31.24 -8.40
N SER A 373 0.76 -30.97 -9.02
CA SER A 373 0.54 -31.17 -10.47
C SER A 373 0.90 -29.95 -11.33
N GLY A 374 1.31 -28.84 -10.68
CA GLY A 374 1.64 -27.59 -11.34
C GLY A 374 0.43 -26.72 -11.69
N GLN A 375 -0.76 -27.02 -11.13
CA GLN A 375 -1.96 -26.20 -11.32
C GLN A 375 -2.02 -25.06 -10.31
N TYR A 376 -2.55 -23.90 -10.76
CA TYR A 376 -2.71 -22.74 -9.89
C TYR A 376 -3.76 -22.97 -8.82
N ILE A 377 -3.41 -22.68 -7.57
CA ILE A 377 -4.28 -22.74 -6.40
C ILE A 377 -4.27 -21.42 -5.61
N ALA A 378 -5.41 -21.11 -4.97
CA ALA A 378 -5.52 -20.00 -4.04
C ALA A 378 -4.85 -20.33 -2.70
N THR A 379 -3.89 -19.51 -2.28
CA THR A 379 -3.12 -19.69 -1.03
C THR A 379 -3.34 -18.58 -0.02
N GLY A 380 -4.10 -17.54 -0.38
CA GLY A 380 -4.32 -16.34 0.45
C GLY A 380 -5.76 -15.83 0.39
N GLY A 381 -6.01 -14.74 1.10
CA GLY A 381 -7.31 -14.06 1.12
C GLY A 381 -7.56 -13.27 -0.16
N ARG A 382 -6.72 -12.27 -0.47
CA ARG A 382 -6.67 -11.65 -1.79
C ARG A 382 -5.82 -12.56 -2.68
N VAL A 383 -6.43 -13.09 -3.73
CA VAL A 383 -5.81 -14.11 -4.58
C VAL A 383 -5.03 -13.47 -5.71
N LEU A 384 -5.69 -12.62 -6.46
CA LEU A 384 -5.10 -11.88 -7.57
C LEU A 384 -5.89 -10.59 -7.81
N SER A 385 -5.38 -9.72 -8.66
CA SER A 385 -6.14 -8.61 -9.20
C SER A 385 -6.00 -8.51 -10.71
N CYS A 386 -7.13 -8.25 -11.38
CA CYS A 386 -7.18 -7.98 -12.82
C CYS A 386 -7.16 -6.48 -13.05
N SER A 387 -6.23 -6.02 -13.85
CA SER A 387 -5.93 -4.62 -14.07
C SER A 387 -6.01 -4.24 -15.53
N ALA A 388 -6.37 -2.99 -15.79
CA ALA A 388 -6.37 -2.39 -17.13
C ALA A 388 -5.87 -0.94 -17.07
N LEU A 389 -5.31 -0.49 -18.19
CA LEU A 389 -4.94 0.90 -18.45
C LEU A 389 -5.63 1.35 -19.75
N GLY A 390 -6.35 2.45 -19.71
CA GLY A 390 -7.10 3.00 -20.83
C GLY A 390 -7.18 4.51 -20.82
N VAL A 391 -7.90 5.06 -21.79
CA VAL A 391 -8.05 6.51 -21.96
C VAL A 391 -9.08 7.13 -21.03
N ASP A 392 -10.05 6.34 -20.57
CA ASP A 392 -11.11 6.76 -19.66
C ASP A 392 -11.49 5.62 -18.68
N VAL A 393 -12.10 6.00 -17.57
CA VAL A 393 -12.46 5.07 -16.49
C VAL A 393 -13.46 3.99 -16.93
N LYS A 394 -14.41 4.32 -17.81
CA LYS A 394 -15.49 3.41 -18.19
C LYS A 394 -14.96 2.27 -19.06
N LEU A 395 -14.14 2.58 -20.06
CA LEU A 395 -13.48 1.58 -20.91
C LEU A 395 -12.48 0.76 -20.10
N THR A 396 -11.68 1.42 -19.27
CA THR A 396 -10.70 0.74 -18.40
C THR A 396 -11.38 -0.25 -17.44
N LYS A 397 -12.51 0.15 -16.83
CA LYS A 397 -13.32 -0.74 -16.00
C LYS A 397 -13.81 -1.94 -16.78
N SER A 398 -14.39 -1.72 -17.96
CA SER A 398 -14.90 -2.81 -18.81
C SER A 398 -13.80 -3.84 -19.12
N GLU A 399 -12.59 -3.40 -19.45
CA GLU A 399 -11.47 -4.29 -19.77
C GLU A 399 -10.97 -5.08 -18.54
N ALA A 400 -10.87 -4.44 -17.37
CA ALA A 400 -10.46 -5.14 -16.13
C ALA A 400 -11.47 -6.23 -15.75
N TYR A 401 -12.78 -5.94 -15.84
CA TYR A 401 -13.83 -6.93 -15.55
C TYR A 401 -13.93 -8.00 -16.63
N ARG A 402 -13.69 -7.67 -17.90
CA ARG A 402 -13.60 -8.68 -18.98
C ARG A 402 -12.50 -9.69 -18.67
N LEU A 403 -11.31 -9.21 -18.32
CA LEU A 403 -10.19 -10.08 -17.93
C LEU A 403 -10.54 -10.96 -16.74
N LEU A 404 -11.18 -10.39 -15.70
CA LEU A 404 -11.61 -11.11 -14.51
C LEU A 404 -12.65 -12.20 -14.84
N SER A 405 -13.53 -11.98 -15.81
CA SER A 405 -14.58 -12.94 -16.19
C SER A 405 -14.04 -14.24 -16.81
N GLU A 406 -12.80 -14.23 -17.27
CA GLU A 406 -12.11 -15.41 -17.82
C GLU A 406 -11.48 -16.30 -16.70
N ILE A 407 -11.43 -15.80 -15.46
CA ILE A 407 -10.84 -16.51 -14.32
C ILE A 407 -11.94 -17.04 -13.40
N HIS A 408 -11.86 -18.32 -13.06
CA HIS A 408 -12.84 -18.97 -12.20
C HIS A 408 -12.18 -19.58 -10.95
N LEU A 409 -12.63 -19.14 -9.79
CA LEU A 409 -12.29 -19.67 -8.49
C LEU A 409 -13.59 -19.92 -7.70
N GLU A 410 -13.84 -21.17 -7.29
CA GLU A 410 -15.05 -21.55 -6.58
C GLU A 410 -15.21 -20.77 -5.27
N GLY A 411 -16.41 -20.19 -5.05
CA GLY A 411 -16.73 -19.41 -3.83
C GLY A 411 -16.02 -18.07 -3.71
N ALA A 412 -15.19 -17.69 -4.69
CA ALA A 412 -14.53 -16.39 -4.69
C ALA A 412 -15.54 -15.24 -4.84
N HIS A 413 -15.15 -14.07 -4.33
CA HIS A 413 -15.92 -12.85 -4.53
C HIS A 413 -15.02 -11.70 -4.99
N PHE A 414 -15.63 -10.73 -5.62
CA PHE A 414 -15.05 -9.45 -6.02
C PHE A 414 -16.14 -8.37 -5.99
N ARG A 415 -15.77 -7.13 -5.94
CA ARG A 415 -16.72 -6.02 -6.05
C ARG A 415 -17.03 -5.72 -7.53
N THR A 416 -18.28 -5.43 -7.83
CA THR A 416 -18.74 -5.04 -9.17
C THR A 416 -18.76 -3.53 -9.40
N ASP A 417 -18.63 -2.77 -8.31
CA ASP A 417 -18.78 -1.31 -8.29
C ASP A 417 -17.44 -0.53 -8.19
N ILE A 418 -16.29 -1.18 -8.43
CA ILE A 418 -14.99 -0.48 -8.42
C ILE A 418 -15.05 0.73 -9.36
N ALA A 419 -14.51 1.86 -8.90
CA ALA A 419 -14.54 3.17 -9.56
C ALA A 419 -15.95 3.78 -9.73
N HIS A 420 -16.96 3.37 -8.94
CA HIS A 420 -18.30 3.96 -9.03
C HIS A 420 -18.29 5.48 -8.78
N ARG A 421 -17.40 5.98 -7.89
CA ARG A 421 -17.26 7.41 -7.58
C ARG A 421 -16.72 8.23 -8.76
N ALA A 422 -15.86 7.65 -9.59
CA ALA A 422 -15.33 8.29 -10.79
C ALA A 422 -16.28 8.31 -12.00
N MET A 423 -17.46 7.69 -11.86
CA MET A 423 -18.47 7.58 -12.93
C MET A 423 -19.76 8.35 -12.61
N GLN A 424 -19.79 9.10 -11.51
CA GLN A 424 -20.91 9.96 -11.09
C GLN A 424 -20.92 11.28 -11.83
#